data_263e84c5850f0cf005269b97b76a2c38
#
_entry.id   263e84c5850f0cf005269b97b76a2c38
#
_cell.length_a   1.000
_cell.length_b   1.000
_cell.length_c   1.000
_cell.angle_alpha   90.00
_cell.angle_beta   90.00
_cell.angle_gamma   90.00
#
_symmetry.space_group_name_H-M   'P 1'
#
loop_
_entity.id
_entity.type
_entity.pdbx_description
1 polymer ?
#
loop_
_entity_poly.entity_id
_entity_poly.type
_entity_poly.pdbx_seq_one_letter_code
_entity_poly.pdbx_strand_id
1 'polypeptide(L)'
;GIDRVKKYEFTHRDVPDAFDGFRIAFISDLHYKSLFKEKGLESLVRLLNAQHADVLLMGGDYQEGCQYVPELFAALAKVKTPMGTYGVMGNNDYERCHDEIIREMQRYGMRPLEHQIDTLRRDGAQIILAGVRNPFDLANNGVSPTLSLSPSDFVILLVHTPDYAEDV
;
A
#
# COMPACT_ATOMS: atom_id res chain seq x y z
N GLY A 1 -15.25 -5.78 -1.34
CA GLY A 1 -15.67 -6.32 -0.09
C GLY A 1 -14.55 -6.65 0.87
N ILE A 2 -14.95 -7.19 2.01
CA ILE A 2 -14.03 -7.58 3.09
C ILE A 2 -13.05 -8.67 2.66
N ASP A 3 -13.34 -9.34 1.55
CA ASP A 3 -12.55 -10.44 0.99
C ASP A 3 -11.16 -10.03 0.48
N ARG A 4 -10.88 -8.73 0.44
CA ARG A 4 -9.63 -8.21 -0.11
C ARG A 4 -8.54 -7.97 0.94
N VAL A 5 -8.83 -8.25 2.19
CA VAL A 5 -7.84 -8.26 3.25
C VAL A 5 -7.30 -9.67 3.37
N LYS A 6 -6.02 -9.82 3.07
CA LYS A 6 -5.35 -11.11 3.17
C LYS A 6 -4.20 -10.99 4.17
N LYS A 7 -4.00 -12.08 4.91
CA LYS A 7 -2.93 -12.19 5.89
C LYS A 7 -1.86 -13.10 5.31
N TYR A 8 -0.65 -12.61 5.22
CA TYR A 8 0.50 -13.37 4.74
C TYR A 8 1.56 -13.45 5.83
N GLU A 9 2.18 -14.61 5.91
CA GLU A 9 3.34 -14.82 6.76
C GLU A 9 4.53 -15.16 5.86
N PHE A 10 5.62 -14.41 6.01
CA PHE A 10 6.82 -14.62 5.22
C PHE A 10 7.95 -15.05 6.14
N THR A 11 8.60 -16.14 5.78
CA THR A 11 9.85 -16.56 6.40
C THR A 11 10.90 -16.62 5.32
N HIS A 12 11.91 -15.79 5.43
CA HIS A 12 13.01 -15.75 4.48
C HIS A 12 14.31 -15.46 5.21
N ARG A 13 15.37 -16.17 4.86
CA ARG A 13 16.67 -16.05 5.54
C ARG A 13 17.27 -14.66 5.50
N ASP A 14 16.90 -13.86 4.48
CA ASP A 14 17.42 -12.51 4.30
C ASP A 14 16.59 -11.44 5.04
N VAL A 15 15.48 -11.83 5.68
CA VAL A 15 14.74 -10.93 6.57
C VAL A 15 15.59 -10.70 7.82
N PRO A 16 15.90 -9.43 8.17
CA PRO A 16 16.67 -9.14 9.39
C PRO A 16 15.96 -9.66 10.64
N ASP A 17 16.72 -10.23 11.58
CA ASP A 17 16.16 -10.79 12.82
C ASP A 17 15.35 -9.79 13.62
N ALA A 18 15.71 -8.50 13.57
CA ALA A 18 14.98 -7.43 14.25
C ALA A 18 13.53 -7.28 13.77
N PHE A 19 13.21 -7.81 12.58
CA PHE A 19 11.86 -7.82 12.02
C PHE A 19 11.09 -9.11 12.28
N ASP A 20 11.62 -9.98 13.12
CA ASP A 20 10.87 -11.17 13.52
C ASP A 20 9.56 -10.76 14.20
N GLY A 21 8.46 -11.38 13.75
CA GLY A 21 7.13 -11.02 14.22
C GLY A 21 6.57 -9.72 13.64
N PHE A 22 7.29 -9.04 12.75
CA PHE A 22 6.80 -7.83 12.06
C PHE A 22 5.59 -8.16 11.19
N ARG A 23 4.53 -7.38 11.35
CA ARG A 23 3.25 -7.62 10.67
C ARG A 23 2.98 -6.56 9.61
N ILE A 24 2.64 -7.02 8.42
CA ILE A 24 2.25 -6.18 7.30
C ILE A 24 0.80 -6.47 6.97
N ALA A 25 -0.04 -5.44 6.98
CA ALA A 25 -1.37 -5.50 6.40
C ALA A 25 -1.32 -4.97 4.96
N PHE A 26 -2.05 -5.60 4.07
CA PHE A 26 -2.12 -5.19 2.68
C PHE A 26 -3.57 -5.07 2.23
N ILE A 27 -3.89 -3.95 1.58
CA ILE A 27 -5.19 -3.74 0.93
C ILE A 27 -4.97 -3.26 -0.49
N SER A 28 -5.87 -3.63 -1.40
CA SER A 28 -5.84 -3.19 -2.78
C SER A 28 -7.22 -3.25 -3.40
N ASP A 29 -7.42 -2.49 -4.47
CA ASP A 29 -8.62 -2.58 -5.30
C ASP A 29 -9.92 -2.38 -4.52
N LEU A 30 -9.93 -1.38 -3.64
CA LEU A 30 -11.09 -1.06 -2.82
C LEU A 30 -12.26 -0.59 -3.67
N HIS A 31 -12.00 0.15 -4.75
CA HIS A 31 -13.00 0.68 -5.68
C HIS A 31 -14.18 1.33 -4.93
N TYR A 32 -13.85 2.14 -3.96
CA TYR A 32 -14.84 2.78 -3.09
C TYR A 32 -15.65 3.82 -3.86
N LYS A 33 -16.97 3.69 -3.83
CA LYS A 33 -17.83 4.55 -4.64
C LYS A 33 -19.15 4.98 -4.00
N SER A 34 -19.42 4.58 -2.77
CA SER A 34 -20.76 4.79 -2.25
C SER A 34 -20.79 4.96 -0.74
N LEU A 35 -21.53 5.97 -0.29
CA LEU A 35 -21.86 6.20 1.11
C LEU A 35 -22.59 5.01 1.75
N PHE A 36 -23.32 4.23 0.93
CA PHE A 36 -23.99 3.00 1.43
C PHE A 36 -22.99 1.94 1.88
N LYS A 37 -21.73 2.08 1.49
CA LYS A 37 -20.65 1.21 1.95
C LYS A 37 -19.90 1.77 3.15
N GLU A 38 -20.40 2.82 3.78
CA GLU A 38 -19.79 3.40 4.97
C GLU A 38 -19.62 2.35 6.10
N LYS A 39 -20.63 1.52 6.31
CA LYS A 39 -20.54 0.41 7.27
C LYS A 39 -19.48 -0.61 6.89
N GLY A 40 -19.32 -0.87 5.58
CA GLY A 40 -18.26 -1.72 5.06
C GLY A 40 -16.90 -1.12 5.31
N LEU A 41 -16.77 0.20 5.15
CA LEU A 41 -15.54 0.93 5.40
C LEU A 41 -15.16 0.90 6.88
N GLU A 42 -16.13 1.13 7.78
CA GLU A 42 -15.93 1.00 9.22
C GLU A 42 -15.51 -0.42 9.61
N SER A 43 -16.12 -1.43 8.99
CA SER A 43 -15.79 -2.83 9.24
C SER A 43 -14.37 -3.16 8.76
N LEU A 44 -13.97 -2.61 7.62
CA LEU A 44 -12.61 -2.74 7.11
C LEU A 44 -11.60 -2.16 8.09
N VAL A 45 -11.86 -0.95 8.60
CA VAL A 45 -10.98 -0.30 9.58
C VAL A 45 -10.87 -1.15 10.84
N ARG A 46 -11.98 -1.67 11.36
CA ARG A 46 -11.97 -2.55 12.55
C ARG A 46 -11.16 -3.82 12.28
N LEU A 47 -11.35 -4.42 11.11
CA LEU A 47 -10.62 -5.63 10.72
C LEU A 47 -9.13 -5.38 10.63
N LEU A 48 -8.73 -4.27 10.01
CA LEU A 48 -7.32 -3.89 9.89
C LEU A 48 -6.70 -3.60 11.27
N ASN A 49 -7.41 -2.88 12.13
CA ASN A 49 -6.92 -2.61 13.48
C ASN A 49 -6.80 -3.90 14.32
N ALA A 50 -7.69 -4.86 14.11
CA ALA A 50 -7.65 -6.15 14.81
C ALA A 50 -6.41 -6.99 14.42
N GLN A 51 -5.79 -6.72 13.26
CA GLN A 51 -4.58 -7.41 12.84
C GLN A 51 -3.33 -6.93 13.59
N HIS A 52 -3.37 -5.77 14.23
CA HIS A 52 -2.23 -5.17 14.93
C HIS A 52 -0.99 -5.10 14.03
N ALA A 53 -1.19 -4.64 12.80
CA ALA A 53 -0.11 -4.52 11.84
C ALA A 53 0.85 -3.39 12.22
N ASP A 54 2.13 -3.61 11.95
CA ASP A 54 3.15 -2.59 12.14
C ASP A 54 3.13 -1.56 11.00
N VAL A 55 2.77 -2.02 9.81
CA VAL A 55 2.68 -1.19 8.60
C VAL A 55 1.47 -1.60 7.77
N LEU A 56 0.85 -0.63 7.11
CA LEU A 56 -0.20 -0.86 6.11
C LEU A 56 0.34 -0.51 4.74
N LEU A 57 0.24 -1.45 3.81
CA LEU A 57 0.58 -1.25 2.41
C LEU A 57 -0.68 -1.25 1.57
N MET A 58 -0.77 -0.29 0.64
CA MET A 58 -1.95 -0.11 -0.20
C MET A 58 -1.56 -0.21 -1.67
N GLY A 59 -2.23 -1.08 -2.40
CA GLY A 59 -1.90 -1.46 -3.78
C GLY A 59 -2.59 -0.64 -4.87
N GLY A 60 -3.38 0.37 -4.52
CA GLY A 60 -4.03 1.23 -5.50
C GLY A 60 -5.44 0.83 -5.88
N ASP A 61 -5.99 1.52 -6.88
CA ASP A 61 -7.38 1.44 -7.30
C ASP A 61 -8.32 1.69 -6.12
N TYR A 62 -8.18 2.87 -5.51
CA TYR A 62 -8.85 3.24 -4.27
C TYR A 62 -10.33 3.58 -4.45
N GLN A 63 -10.69 4.17 -5.58
CA GLN A 63 -11.93 4.89 -5.72
C GLN A 63 -12.63 4.64 -7.06
N GLU A 64 -13.94 4.84 -7.07
CA GLU A 64 -14.78 4.89 -8.26
C GLU A 64 -15.40 6.29 -8.45
N GLY A 65 -14.76 7.33 -7.91
CA GLY A 65 -15.15 8.73 -8.05
C GLY A 65 -14.39 9.61 -7.09
N CYS A 66 -13.96 10.79 -7.58
CA CYS A 66 -13.13 11.70 -6.79
C CYS A 66 -13.84 12.24 -5.54
N GLN A 67 -15.17 12.35 -5.59
CA GLN A 67 -15.95 12.81 -4.45
C GLN A 67 -15.87 11.88 -3.23
N TYR A 68 -15.50 10.63 -3.44
CA TYR A 68 -15.39 9.65 -2.35
C TYR A 68 -14.00 9.58 -1.72
N VAL A 69 -13.02 10.22 -2.33
CA VAL A 69 -11.62 10.17 -1.87
C VAL A 69 -11.45 10.72 -0.45
N PRO A 70 -11.99 11.89 -0.10
CA PRO A 70 -11.82 12.42 1.26
C PRO A 70 -12.33 11.48 2.35
N GLU A 71 -13.53 10.93 2.20
CA GLU A 71 -14.10 10.05 3.23
C GLU A 71 -13.38 8.72 3.33
N LEU A 72 -12.91 8.18 2.19
CA LEU A 72 -12.13 6.94 2.17
C LEU A 72 -10.85 7.10 2.98
N PHE A 73 -10.07 8.13 2.69
CA PHE A 73 -8.79 8.33 3.37
C PHE A 73 -8.95 8.78 4.82
N ALA A 74 -10.00 9.51 5.15
CA ALA A 74 -10.34 9.81 6.54
C ALA A 74 -10.58 8.54 7.35
N ALA A 75 -11.27 7.57 6.76
CA ALA A 75 -11.48 6.27 7.40
C ALA A 75 -10.19 5.45 7.51
N LEU A 76 -9.43 5.35 6.42
CA LEU A 76 -8.16 4.62 6.42
C LEU A 76 -7.15 5.21 7.42
N ALA A 77 -7.23 6.52 7.67
CA ALA A 77 -6.39 7.18 8.66
C ALA A 77 -6.64 6.70 10.09
N LYS A 78 -7.78 6.05 10.34
CA LYS A 78 -8.10 5.46 11.65
C LYS A 78 -7.43 4.10 11.88
N VAL A 79 -6.80 3.55 10.86
CA VAL A 79 -6.01 2.32 10.99
C VAL A 79 -4.71 2.68 11.68
N LYS A 80 -4.44 2.00 12.82
CA LYS A 80 -3.25 2.24 13.64
C LYS A 80 -2.10 1.36 13.15
N THR A 81 -1.10 2.00 12.59
CA THR A 81 0.12 1.33 12.11
C THR A 81 1.33 2.12 12.58
N PRO A 82 2.01 1.66 13.66
CA PRO A 82 3.12 2.42 14.25
C PRO A 82 4.24 2.79 13.28
N MET A 83 4.47 1.97 12.25
CA MET A 83 5.50 2.23 11.25
C MET A 83 4.95 2.84 9.97
N GLY A 84 3.69 3.23 9.97
CA GLY A 84 3.11 4.04 8.92
C GLY A 84 2.26 3.29 7.90
N THR A 85 1.77 4.06 6.95
CA THR A 85 0.94 3.61 5.83
C THR A 85 1.56 4.12 4.54
N TYR A 86 1.73 3.23 3.58
CA TYR A 86 2.35 3.50 2.29
C TYR A 86 1.44 3.00 1.18
N GLY A 87 1.41 3.71 0.06
CA GLY A 87 0.56 3.29 -1.04
C GLY A 87 1.12 3.61 -2.41
N VAL A 88 0.83 2.74 -3.37
CA VAL A 88 1.02 3.01 -4.78
C VAL A 88 -0.32 3.39 -5.40
N MET A 89 -0.29 3.91 -6.63
CA MET A 89 -1.48 4.23 -7.40
C MET A 89 -1.79 3.09 -8.36
N GLY A 90 -3.09 2.84 -8.55
CA GLY A 90 -3.56 1.97 -9.61
C GLY A 90 -3.85 2.75 -10.88
N ASN A 91 -4.19 2.04 -11.96
CA ASN A 91 -4.52 2.66 -13.23
C ASN A 91 -5.72 3.61 -13.13
N ASN A 92 -6.75 3.25 -12.36
CA ASN A 92 -7.90 4.14 -12.15
C ASN A 92 -7.53 5.44 -11.45
N ASP A 93 -6.56 5.38 -10.54
CA ASP A 93 -6.11 6.54 -9.78
C ASP A 93 -5.33 7.52 -10.66
N TYR A 94 -4.56 6.99 -11.63
CA TYR A 94 -3.87 7.83 -12.61
C TYR A 94 -4.83 8.48 -13.59
N GLU A 95 -5.88 7.77 -13.98
CA GLU A 95 -6.91 8.30 -14.87
C GLU A 95 -7.73 9.39 -14.20
N ARG A 96 -7.99 9.23 -12.91
CA ARG A 96 -8.83 10.16 -12.13
C ARG A 96 -8.31 10.28 -10.71
N CYS A 97 -8.38 11.50 -10.19
CA CYS A 97 -8.20 11.76 -8.77
C CYS A 97 -6.78 11.58 -8.24
N HIS A 98 -5.80 11.48 -9.11
CA HIS A 98 -4.41 11.32 -8.67
C HIS A 98 -4.01 12.38 -7.63
N ASP A 99 -4.23 13.65 -7.96
CA ASP A 99 -3.80 14.75 -7.07
C ASP A 99 -4.62 14.80 -5.77
N GLU A 100 -5.90 14.48 -5.87
CA GLU A 100 -6.77 14.41 -4.68
C GLU A 100 -6.33 13.29 -3.74
N ILE A 101 -5.97 12.13 -4.28
CA ILE A 101 -5.47 10.99 -3.49
C ILE A 101 -4.15 11.36 -2.81
N ILE A 102 -3.21 11.92 -3.55
CA ILE A 102 -1.93 12.37 -2.99
C ILE A 102 -2.16 13.36 -1.85
N ARG A 103 -3.04 14.32 -2.05
CA ARG A 103 -3.37 15.34 -1.05
C ARG A 103 -3.92 14.73 0.22
N GLU A 104 -4.86 13.78 0.09
CA GLU A 104 -5.46 13.14 1.26
C GLU A 104 -4.46 12.19 1.96
N MET A 105 -3.64 11.49 1.21
CA MET A 105 -2.57 10.68 1.80
C MET A 105 -1.63 11.56 2.64
N GLN A 106 -1.16 12.66 2.07
CA GLN A 106 -0.27 13.59 2.76
C GLN A 106 -0.94 14.23 3.97
N ARG A 107 -2.23 14.56 3.87
CA ARG A 107 -3.02 15.12 4.96
C ARG A 107 -2.97 14.25 6.22
N TYR A 108 -2.99 12.94 6.04
CA TYR A 108 -3.02 11.98 7.14
C TYR A 108 -1.67 11.33 7.42
N GLY A 109 -0.59 11.87 6.85
CA GLY A 109 0.75 11.35 7.08
C GLY A 109 1.06 10.02 6.41
N MET A 110 0.23 9.61 5.47
CA MET A 110 0.50 8.44 4.63
C MET A 110 1.51 8.81 3.55
N ARG A 111 2.28 7.84 3.08
CA ARG A 111 3.31 8.08 2.07
C ARG A 111 2.97 7.45 0.74
N PRO A 112 2.69 8.27 -0.30
CA PRO A 112 2.61 7.75 -1.65
C PRO A 112 4.01 7.38 -2.15
N LEU A 113 4.10 6.20 -2.78
CA LEU A 113 5.34 5.73 -3.39
C LEU A 113 5.11 5.63 -4.89
N GLU A 114 5.52 6.66 -5.62
CA GLU A 114 5.41 6.70 -7.08
C GLU A 114 6.80 6.53 -7.68
N HIS A 115 7.16 5.28 -7.97
CA HIS A 115 8.47 4.93 -8.47
C HIS A 115 9.58 5.39 -7.52
N GLN A 116 9.38 5.12 -6.24
CA GLN A 116 10.23 5.60 -5.13
C GLN A 116 10.46 4.49 -4.12
N ILE A 117 11.48 4.69 -3.29
CA ILE A 117 11.76 3.82 -2.15
C ILE A 117 11.59 4.58 -0.84
N ASP A 118 11.30 3.82 0.21
CA ASP A 118 11.39 4.26 1.59
C ASP A 118 11.99 3.12 2.41
N THR A 119 12.39 3.42 3.62
CA THR A 119 13.07 2.45 4.48
C THR A 119 12.31 2.28 5.78
N LEU A 120 12.00 1.03 6.11
CA LEU A 120 11.46 0.66 7.41
C LEU A 120 12.62 0.28 8.31
N ARG A 121 12.70 0.90 9.49
CA ARG A 121 13.79 0.67 10.44
C ARG A 121 13.24 0.13 11.75
N ARG A 122 13.92 -0.88 12.28
CA ARG A 122 13.57 -1.47 13.56
C ARG A 122 14.86 -2.00 14.21
N ASP A 123 15.16 -1.49 15.42
CA ASP A 123 16.30 -1.96 16.22
C ASP A 123 17.63 -2.04 15.45
N GLY A 124 17.91 -1.00 14.67
CA GLY A 124 19.14 -0.89 13.89
C GLY A 124 19.16 -1.65 12.57
N ALA A 125 18.14 -2.47 12.30
CA ALA A 125 17.98 -3.14 11.01
C ALA A 125 17.03 -2.39 10.09
N GLN A 126 17.04 -2.72 8.80
CA GLN A 126 16.17 -2.06 7.82
C GLN A 126 15.59 -3.03 6.81
N ILE A 127 14.40 -2.70 6.36
CA ILE A 127 13.74 -3.28 5.18
C ILE A 127 13.47 -2.14 4.21
N ILE A 128 13.81 -2.35 2.94
CA ILE A 128 13.54 -1.37 1.89
C ILE A 128 12.15 -1.63 1.34
N LEU A 129 11.36 -0.58 1.23
CA LEU A 129 10.04 -0.61 0.62
C LEU A 129 10.11 0.16 -0.69
N ALA A 130 9.91 -0.54 -1.80
CA ALA A 130 9.98 0.05 -3.14
C ALA A 130 8.60 0.08 -3.77
N GLY A 131 8.11 1.28 -4.09
CA GLY A 131 6.87 1.46 -4.83
C GLY A 131 7.14 1.71 -6.30
N VAL A 132 6.47 0.95 -7.16
CA VAL A 132 6.57 1.06 -8.62
C VAL A 132 5.22 1.51 -9.15
N ARG A 133 5.23 2.48 -10.09
CA ARG A 133 4.00 3.04 -10.65
C ARG A 133 3.13 1.96 -11.29
N ASN A 134 3.73 1.16 -12.18
CA ASN A 134 3.11 -0.02 -12.75
C ASN A 134 4.20 -0.86 -13.45
N PRO A 135 3.92 -2.14 -13.80
CA PRO A 135 4.91 -2.98 -14.49
C PRO A 135 5.36 -2.43 -15.83
N PHE A 136 4.51 -1.68 -16.53
CA PHE A 136 4.83 -1.10 -17.84
C PHE A 136 5.87 0.03 -17.74
N ASP A 137 5.90 0.77 -16.64
CA ASP A 137 6.89 1.81 -16.43
C ASP A 137 8.30 1.24 -16.36
N LEU A 138 8.47 0.07 -15.79
CA LEU A 138 9.75 -0.63 -15.78
C LEU A 138 10.22 -0.98 -17.19
N ALA A 139 9.28 -1.43 -18.05
CA ALA A 139 9.59 -1.79 -19.43
C ALA A 139 9.92 -0.57 -20.29
N ASN A 140 9.22 0.54 -20.07
CA ASN A 140 9.32 1.73 -20.90
C ASN A 140 10.45 2.67 -20.48
N ASN A 141 10.68 2.83 -19.18
CA ASN A 141 11.64 3.77 -18.64
C ASN A 141 12.97 3.12 -18.24
N GLY A 142 13.00 1.79 -18.15
CA GLY A 142 14.21 1.03 -17.92
C GLY A 142 14.93 1.29 -16.59
N VAL A 143 14.38 2.14 -15.72
CA VAL A 143 15.02 2.52 -14.47
C VAL A 143 14.12 2.08 -13.29
N SER A 144 14.54 1.00 -12.66
CA SER A 144 13.88 0.56 -11.43
C SER A 144 14.38 1.41 -10.26
N PRO A 145 13.50 1.80 -9.31
CA PRO A 145 13.94 2.49 -8.10
C PRO A 145 14.86 1.62 -7.22
N THR A 146 14.93 0.31 -7.50
CA THR A 146 15.79 -0.61 -6.74
C THR A 146 17.20 -0.75 -7.31
N LEU A 147 17.53 -0.13 -8.43
CA LEU A 147 18.84 -0.27 -9.07
C LEU A 147 20.01 0.21 -8.22
N SER A 148 19.79 1.18 -7.33
CA SER A 148 20.82 1.71 -6.44
C SER A 148 21.01 0.89 -5.16
N LEU A 149 20.21 -0.16 -4.96
CA LEU A 149 20.25 -0.93 -3.72
C LEU A 149 21.32 -2.03 -3.80
N SER A 150 21.86 -2.39 -2.62
CA SER A 150 22.79 -3.50 -2.48
C SER A 150 22.07 -4.83 -2.62
N PRO A 151 22.72 -5.88 -3.18
CA PRO A 151 22.15 -7.23 -3.20
C PRO A 151 21.84 -7.81 -1.83
N SER A 152 22.44 -7.27 -0.76
CA SER A 152 22.18 -7.70 0.61
C SER A 152 20.94 -7.05 1.23
N ASP A 153 20.35 -6.05 0.58
CA ASP A 153 19.14 -5.40 1.09
C ASP A 153 17.93 -6.29 0.91
N PHE A 154 17.11 -6.40 1.97
CA PHE A 154 15.81 -7.02 1.86
C PHE A 154 14.81 -5.98 1.34
N VAL A 155 14.17 -6.27 0.22
CA VAL A 155 13.28 -5.34 -0.48
C VAL A 155 11.89 -5.92 -0.59
N ILE A 156 10.89 -5.13 -0.18
CA ILE A 156 9.49 -5.41 -0.45
C ILE A 156 9.09 -4.54 -1.64
N LEU A 157 8.66 -5.17 -2.73
CA LEU A 157 8.20 -4.47 -3.92
C LEU A 157 6.69 -4.31 -3.87
N LEU A 158 6.23 -3.06 -3.87
CA LEU A 158 4.81 -2.72 -3.92
C LEU A 158 4.47 -2.20 -5.31
N VAL A 159 3.56 -2.89 -5.98
CA VAL A 159 3.16 -2.54 -7.34
C VAL A 159 1.68 -2.87 -7.53
N HIS A 160 0.96 -1.99 -8.22
CA HIS A 160 -0.41 -2.29 -8.61
C HIS A 160 -0.40 -3.23 -9.82
N THR A 161 -1.12 -4.35 -9.70
CA THR A 161 -1.34 -5.28 -10.81
C THR A 161 -2.78 -5.18 -11.28
N PRO A 162 -3.01 -5.01 -12.58
CA PRO A 162 -4.37 -4.92 -13.11
C PRO A 162 -5.18 -6.20 -12.85
N ASP A 163 -6.48 -6.04 -12.64
CA ASP A 163 -7.40 -7.13 -12.27
C ASP A 163 -7.46 -8.26 -13.29
N TYR A 164 -7.21 -7.97 -14.58
CA TYR A 164 -7.22 -9.01 -15.61
C TYR A 164 -6.11 -10.06 -15.45
N ALA A 165 -5.15 -9.84 -14.58
CA ALA A 165 -4.13 -10.82 -14.24
C ALA A 165 -4.70 -11.98 -13.41
N GLU A 166 -5.90 -11.85 -12.87
CA GLU A 166 -6.57 -12.88 -12.08
C GLU A 166 -7.32 -13.89 -12.95
N ASP A 167 -7.53 -13.58 -14.22
CA ASP A 167 -8.30 -14.42 -15.14
C ASP A 167 -7.44 -15.46 -15.90
N VAL A 168 -6.20 -15.65 -15.52
CA VAL A 168 -5.25 -16.54 -16.19
C VAL A 168 -5.04 -17.84 -15.44
#